data_6f372f34487bdfc606afd04f63f2ee67
#
_entry.id   6f372f34487bdfc606afd04f63f2ee67
#
_cell.length_a   1.000
_cell.length_b   1.000
_cell.length_c   1.000
_cell.angle_alpha   90.00
_cell.angle_beta   90.00
_cell.angle_gamma   90.00
#
_symmetry.space_group_name_H-M   'P 1'
#
loop_
_entity.id
_entity.type
_entity.pdbx_description
1 polymer ?
#
loop_
_entity_poly.entity_id
_entity_poly.type
_entity_poly.pdbx_seq_one_letter_code
_entity_poly.pdbx_strand_id
1 'polypeptide(L)'
;LDTVKCLCITDDKPVFTFPTIASNCAATTSVSIMYNDDGTFLKPHFFIRPAMHAFIDTEIIAKAPARYMWAGIGDTYAKYYEAKISSRDERLEHFTAVGVAVSEMCLQPLLGYGVKAYADHQKGLCTYDVEQVVLAIVVTTGIASIFLTKDCTPDYNSGLAHAVFYALTSYPVIEKRHLHGEV
;
A
#
# COMPACT_ATOMS: atom_id res chain seq x y z
N LEU A 1 -1.21 12.23 4.44
CA LEU A 1 -2.36 11.64 3.75
C LEU A 1 -3.36 11.04 4.73
N ASP A 2 -2.94 10.15 5.61
CA ASP A 2 -3.81 9.42 6.55
C ASP A 2 -4.60 10.36 7.48
N THR A 3 -3.96 11.37 8.06
CA THR A 3 -4.63 12.39 8.89
C THR A 3 -5.77 13.08 8.14
N VAL A 4 -5.53 13.51 6.89
CA VAL A 4 -6.55 14.19 6.08
C VAL A 4 -7.69 13.25 5.72
N LYS A 5 -7.40 12.00 5.34
CA LYS A 5 -8.42 10.98 5.09
C LYS A 5 -9.30 10.79 6.33
N CYS A 6 -8.68 10.61 7.50
CA CYS A 6 -9.39 10.41 8.75
C CYS A 6 -10.33 11.60 9.06
N LEU A 7 -9.84 12.83 9.01
CA LEU A 7 -10.64 14.03 9.27
C LEU A 7 -11.78 14.19 8.26
N CYS A 8 -11.48 14.11 6.96
CA CYS A 8 -12.51 14.35 5.93
C CYS A 8 -13.61 13.29 5.96
N ILE A 9 -13.26 12.01 6.15
CA ILE A 9 -14.26 10.94 6.17
C ILE A 9 -15.09 11.01 7.44
N THR A 10 -14.51 11.36 8.58
CA THR A 10 -15.24 11.57 9.85
C THR A 10 -16.25 12.71 9.71
N ASP A 11 -15.90 13.77 8.97
CA ASP A 11 -16.78 14.91 8.73
C ASP A 11 -17.70 14.74 7.48
N ASP A 12 -17.77 13.52 6.94
CA ASP A 12 -18.50 13.18 5.70
C ASP A 12 -18.17 14.08 4.48
N LYS A 13 -16.90 14.45 4.37
CA LYS A 13 -16.42 15.27 3.25
C LYS A 13 -15.77 14.41 2.17
N PRO A 14 -15.88 14.80 0.89
CA PRO A 14 -15.20 14.10 -0.19
C PRO A 14 -13.68 14.23 -0.05
N VAL A 15 -12.97 13.11 -0.25
CA VAL A 15 -11.51 13.05 -0.25
C VAL A 15 -11.03 12.86 -1.67
N PHE A 16 -10.09 13.72 -2.08
CA PHE A 16 -9.36 13.61 -3.34
C PHE A 16 -7.88 13.46 -3.03
N THR A 17 -7.23 12.48 -3.62
CA THR A 17 -5.82 12.20 -3.37
C THR A 17 -4.96 12.47 -4.60
N PHE A 18 -3.78 13.02 -4.38
CA PHE A 18 -2.77 13.32 -5.40
C PHE A 18 -1.43 12.76 -4.91
N PRO A 19 -1.17 11.45 -5.08
CA PRO A 19 0.08 10.86 -4.61
C PRO A 19 1.26 11.40 -5.44
N THR A 20 2.28 11.88 -4.75
CA THR A 20 3.53 12.38 -5.36
C THR A 20 4.67 11.39 -5.22
N ILE A 21 4.43 10.28 -4.52
CA ILE A 21 5.36 9.17 -4.31
C ILE A 21 4.60 7.85 -4.42
N ALA A 22 5.27 6.78 -4.80
CA ALA A 22 4.75 5.43 -4.81
C ALA A 22 5.44 4.57 -3.74
N SER A 23 5.22 4.89 -2.47
CA SER A 23 5.79 4.14 -1.34
C SER A 23 4.83 3.13 -0.73
N ASN A 24 3.54 3.24 -1.03
CA ASN A 24 2.44 2.36 -0.61
C ASN A 24 1.14 2.72 -1.34
N CYS A 25 0.07 2.04 -1.00
CA CYS A 25 -1.26 2.21 -1.60
C CYS A 25 -2.20 3.17 -0.84
N ALA A 26 -1.72 3.94 0.13
CA ALA A 26 -2.58 4.76 1.00
C ALA A 26 -3.49 5.77 0.26
N ALA A 27 -3.11 6.19 -0.95
CA ALA A 27 -3.91 7.11 -1.76
C ALA A 27 -5.26 6.52 -2.23
N THR A 28 -5.38 5.20 -2.31
CA THR A 28 -6.52 4.48 -2.88
C THR A 28 -7.24 3.56 -1.90
N THR A 29 -6.67 3.35 -0.70
CA THR A 29 -7.25 2.47 0.32
C THR A 29 -8.33 3.16 1.17
N SER A 30 -9.19 2.33 1.79
CA SER A 30 -10.16 2.73 2.80
C SER A 30 -9.65 2.55 4.23
N VAL A 31 -8.35 2.69 4.45
CA VAL A 31 -7.72 2.60 5.77
C VAL A 31 -6.69 3.71 5.94
N SER A 32 -6.54 4.18 7.17
CA SER A 32 -5.45 5.05 7.61
C SER A 32 -4.74 4.40 8.78
N ILE A 33 -3.42 4.42 8.77
CA ILE A 33 -2.62 3.91 9.86
C ILE A 33 -2.32 5.05 10.83
N MET A 34 -2.69 4.84 12.09
CA MET A 34 -2.49 5.81 13.15
C MET A 34 -1.31 5.41 14.01
N TYR A 35 -0.52 6.40 14.40
CA TYR A 35 0.66 6.26 15.24
C TYR A 35 0.53 7.13 16.47
N ASN A 36 1.19 6.74 17.56
CA ASN A 36 1.38 7.56 18.74
C ASN A 36 2.34 8.71 18.48
N ASP A 37 2.40 9.69 19.38
CA ASP A 37 3.29 10.85 19.27
C ASP A 37 4.79 10.46 19.27
N ASP A 38 5.14 9.31 19.82
CA ASP A 38 6.49 8.74 19.81
C ASP A 38 6.81 7.94 18.54
N GLY A 39 5.86 7.83 17.59
CA GLY A 39 6.00 7.11 16.32
C GLY A 39 5.66 5.62 16.38
N THR A 40 5.34 5.07 17.56
CA THR A 40 4.93 3.67 17.66
C THR A 40 3.55 3.45 17.04
N PHE A 41 3.34 2.29 16.44
CA PHE A 41 2.06 1.91 15.85
C PHE A 41 0.95 1.94 16.91
N LEU A 42 -0.17 2.60 16.60
CA LEU A 42 -1.34 2.67 17.47
C LEU A 42 -2.44 1.70 17.01
N LYS A 43 -3.02 1.95 15.85
CA LYS A 43 -4.08 1.12 15.26
C LYS A 43 -4.38 1.50 13.82
N PRO A 44 -4.95 0.60 13.01
CA PRO A 44 -5.61 0.98 11.77
C PRO A 44 -6.93 1.67 12.05
N HIS A 45 -7.30 2.64 11.23
CA HIS A 45 -8.61 3.26 11.19
C HIS A 45 -9.25 2.97 9.83
N PHE A 46 -10.29 2.14 9.85
CA PHE A 46 -10.99 1.71 8.64
C PHE A 46 -12.15 2.64 8.30
N PHE A 47 -12.39 2.81 7.01
CA PHE A 47 -13.47 3.62 6.47
C PHE A 47 -14.40 2.76 5.61
N ILE A 48 -15.66 3.17 5.51
CA ILE A 48 -16.66 2.48 4.67
C ILE A 48 -16.32 2.64 3.19
N ARG A 49 -15.68 3.74 2.79
CA ARG A 49 -15.32 4.07 1.41
C ARG A 49 -13.90 4.62 1.31
N PRO A 50 -13.18 4.33 0.23
CA PRO A 50 -11.89 4.96 -0.06
C PRO A 50 -12.05 6.43 -0.45
N ALA A 51 -10.96 7.09 -0.84
CA ALA A 51 -11.01 8.39 -1.49
C ALA A 51 -11.95 8.37 -2.71
N MET A 52 -12.68 9.46 -2.93
CA MET A 52 -13.62 9.59 -4.05
C MET A 52 -12.90 9.49 -5.39
N HIS A 53 -11.74 10.12 -5.52
CA HIS A 53 -10.83 10.02 -6.66
C HIS A 53 -9.38 10.05 -6.21
N ALA A 54 -8.53 9.30 -6.91
CA ALA A 54 -7.09 9.39 -6.84
C ALA A 54 -6.56 9.86 -8.21
N PHE A 55 -5.86 10.98 -8.23
CA PHE A 55 -5.25 11.55 -9.44
C PHE A 55 -3.77 11.19 -9.42
N ILE A 56 -3.36 10.27 -10.30
CA ILE A 56 -2.01 9.71 -10.31
C ILE A 56 -1.27 10.26 -11.52
N ASP A 57 -0.33 11.14 -11.27
CA ASP A 57 0.61 11.63 -12.28
C ASP A 57 1.94 10.87 -12.12
N THR A 58 2.17 9.93 -13.03
CA THR A 58 3.35 9.06 -13.00
C THR A 58 4.64 9.80 -13.32
N GLU A 59 4.59 10.93 -14.04
CA GLU A 59 5.76 11.78 -14.26
C GLU A 59 6.24 12.49 -12.99
N ILE A 60 5.30 12.93 -12.15
CA ILE A 60 5.62 13.50 -10.84
C ILE A 60 6.24 12.42 -9.96
N ILE A 61 5.62 11.24 -9.91
CA ILE A 61 6.09 10.12 -9.10
C ILE A 61 7.47 9.65 -9.56
N ALA A 62 7.73 9.59 -10.88
CA ALA A 62 9.01 9.16 -11.43
C ALA A 62 10.19 10.08 -11.02
N LYS A 63 9.91 11.33 -10.66
CA LYS A 63 10.92 12.30 -10.20
C LYS A 63 11.13 12.28 -8.67
N ALA A 64 10.34 11.48 -7.94
CA ALA A 64 10.48 11.34 -6.50
C ALA A 64 11.76 10.56 -6.13
N PRO A 65 12.28 10.69 -4.90
CA PRO A 65 13.42 9.90 -4.47
C PRO A 65 13.17 8.39 -4.59
N ALA A 66 14.10 7.67 -5.21
CA ALA A 66 13.96 6.25 -5.56
C ALA A 66 13.70 5.33 -4.35
N ARG A 67 14.08 5.78 -3.16
CA ARG A 67 13.79 5.09 -1.90
C ARG A 67 12.30 4.83 -1.69
N TYR A 68 11.44 5.77 -2.11
CA TYR A 68 9.98 5.58 -1.97
C TYR A 68 9.45 4.48 -2.90
N MET A 69 9.94 4.42 -4.14
CA MET A 69 9.58 3.32 -5.03
C MET A 69 10.09 1.97 -4.51
N TRP A 70 11.31 1.94 -3.95
CA TRP A 70 11.85 0.73 -3.33
C TRP A 70 10.93 0.20 -2.22
N ALA A 71 10.52 1.09 -1.30
CA ALA A 71 9.59 0.74 -0.24
C ALA A 71 8.22 0.29 -0.79
N GLY A 72 7.71 0.97 -1.82
CA GLY A 72 6.46 0.58 -2.48
C GLY A 72 6.51 -0.80 -3.13
N ILE A 73 7.64 -1.15 -3.75
CA ILE A 73 7.87 -2.49 -4.29
C ILE A 73 7.82 -3.53 -3.18
N GLY A 74 8.48 -3.29 -2.04
CA GLY A 74 8.47 -4.20 -0.90
C GLY A 74 7.08 -4.40 -0.29
N ASP A 75 6.35 -3.30 -0.04
CA ASP A 75 4.97 -3.34 0.46
C ASP A 75 4.02 -4.10 -0.48
N THR A 76 4.13 -3.83 -1.78
CA THR A 76 3.31 -4.49 -2.81
C THR A 76 3.66 -5.99 -2.95
N TYR A 77 4.95 -6.33 -2.83
CA TYR A 77 5.42 -7.70 -2.83
C TYR A 77 4.85 -8.47 -1.62
N ALA A 78 4.92 -7.88 -0.43
CA ALA A 78 4.36 -8.45 0.78
C ALA A 78 2.85 -8.70 0.65
N LYS A 79 2.10 -7.81 0.03
CA LYS A 79 0.65 -7.92 -0.16
C LYS A 79 0.22 -9.25 -0.79
N TYR A 80 0.91 -9.68 -1.84
CA TYR A 80 0.60 -10.96 -2.48
C TYR A 80 0.80 -12.14 -1.52
N TYR A 81 1.96 -12.21 -0.87
CA TYR A 81 2.30 -13.35 -0.01
C TYR A 81 1.44 -13.40 1.25
N GLU A 82 1.15 -12.26 1.85
CA GLU A 82 0.28 -12.18 3.01
C GLU A 82 -1.14 -12.64 2.68
N ALA A 83 -1.73 -12.13 1.59
CA ALA A 83 -3.05 -12.56 1.13
C ALA A 83 -3.09 -14.06 0.85
N LYS A 84 -2.07 -14.60 0.16
CA LYS A 84 -2.00 -16.00 -0.21
C LYS A 84 -1.81 -16.93 0.99
N ILE A 85 -0.98 -16.54 1.94
CA ILE A 85 -0.71 -17.34 3.15
C ILE A 85 -1.91 -17.30 4.09
N SER A 86 -2.51 -16.13 4.30
CA SER A 86 -3.65 -15.98 5.21
C SER A 86 -4.90 -16.70 4.69
N SER A 87 -5.07 -16.81 3.37
CA SER A 87 -6.23 -17.45 2.75
C SER A 87 -6.06 -18.94 2.44
N ARG A 88 -4.88 -19.52 2.73
CA ARG A 88 -4.62 -20.93 2.41
C ARG A 88 -5.55 -21.85 3.20
N ASP A 89 -5.98 -22.90 2.53
CA ASP A 89 -6.84 -23.96 3.10
C ASP A 89 -8.20 -23.47 3.63
N GLU A 90 -8.60 -22.23 3.30
CA GLU A 90 -9.87 -21.67 3.72
C GLU A 90 -10.91 -21.69 2.59
N ARG A 91 -12.18 -21.86 2.96
CA ARG A 91 -13.30 -21.66 2.07
C ARG A 91 -13.68 -20.18 2.04
N LEU A 92 -13.06 -19.43 1.13
CA LEU A 92 -13.26 -18.01 1.02
C LEU A 92 -14.66 -17.66 0.52
N GLU A 93 -15.23 -16.59 1.07
CA GLU A 93 -16.39 -15.92 0.46
C GLU A 93 -15.98 -15.27 -0.86
N HIS A 94 -16.94 -15.09 -1.77
CA HIS A 94 -16.66 -14.55 -3.11
C HIS A 94 -15.90 -13.21 -3.08
N PHE A 95 -16.28 -12.31 -2.19
CA PHE A 95 -15.65 -10.99 -2.04
C PHE A 95 -14.15 -11.12 -1.69
N THR A 96 -13.82 -11.91 -0.68
CA THR A 96 -12.45 -12.18 -0.26
C THR A 96 -11.66 -12.93 -1.34
N ALA A 97 -12.30 -13.89 -2.02
CA ALA A 97 -11.69 -14.62 -3.14
C ALA A 97 -11.28 -13.68 -4.29
N VAL A 98 -12.09 -12.64 -4.59
CA VAL A 98 -11.71 -11.59 -5.55
C VAL A 98 -10.48 -10.84 -5.07
N GLY A 99 -10.40 -10.47 -3.78
CA GLY A 99 -9.23 -9.81 -3.21
C GLY A 99 -7.95 -10.64 -3.34
N VAL A 100 -8.03 -11.93 -3.04
CA VAL A 100 -6.90 -12.87 -3.21
C VAL A 100 -6.50 -12.99 -4.67
N ALA A 101 -7.44 -13.07 -5.60
CA ALA A 101 -7.16 -13.10 -7.04
C ALA A 101 -6.49 -11.79 -7.52
N VAL A 102 -6.99 -10.64 -7.09
CA VAL A 102 -6.41 -9.35 -7.41
C VAL A 102 -4.99 -9.21 -6.83
N SER A 103 -4.70 -9.80 -5.68
CA SER A 103 -3.37 -9.75 -5.07
C SER A 103 -2.28 -10.38 -5.97
N GLU A 104 -2.63 -11.30 -6.87
CA GLU A 104 -1.68 -11.84 -7.86
C GLU A 104 -1.19 -10.77 -8.83
N MET A 105 -2.04 -9.79 -9.15
CA MET A 105 -1.68 -8.64 -9.97
C MET A 105 -0.78 -7.62 -9.23
N CYS A 106 -0.63 -7.74 -7.91
CA CYS A 106 0.40 -7.00 -7.19
C CYS A 106 1.80 -7.52 -7.52
N LEU A 107 1.96 -8.84 -7.64
CA LEU A 107 3.26 -9.47 -7.88
C LEU A 107 3.69 -9.41 -9.36
N GLN A 108 2.77 -9.68 -10.30
CA GLN A 108 3.13 -9.86 -11.72
C GLN A 108 3.86 -8.66 -12.34
N PRO A 109 3.42 -7.40 -12.18
CA PRO A 109 4.16 -6.25 -12.69
C PRO A 109 5.55 -6.08 -12.04
N LEU A 110 5.70 -6.45 -10.78
CA LEU A 110 7.00 -6.37 -10.09
C LEU A 110 8.00 -7.37 -10.67
N LEU A 111 7.56 -8.60 -10.95
CA LEU A 111 8.41 -9.63 -11.57
C LEU A 111 8.77 -9.27 -13.01
N GLY A 112 7.81 -8.72 -13.78
CA GLY A 112 8.02 -8.39 -15.20
C GLY A 112 8.81 -7.10 -15.41
N TYR A 113 8.60 -6.09 -14.59
CA TYR A 113 9.07 -4.73 -14.85
C TYR A 113 9.92 -4.15 -13.70
N GLY A 114 9.86 -4.70 -12.48
CA GLY A 114 10.37 -4.06 -11.26
C GLY A 114 11.83 -3.63 -11.30
N VAL A 115 12.72 -4.50 -11.80
CA VAL A 115 14.16 -4.19 -11.87
C VAL A 115 14.43 -3.02 -12.82
N LYS A 116 13.83 -3.05 -14.02
CA LYS A 116 14.01 -1.99 -14.99
C LYS A 116 13.31 -0.70 -14.55
N ALA A 117 12.10 -0.79 -14.01
CA ALA A 117 11.38 0.34 -13.47
C ALA A 117 12.18 1.06 -12.39
N TYR A 118 12.78 0.32 -11.45
CA TYR A 118 13.61 0.92 -10.41
C TYR A 118 14.84 1.62 -10.98
N ALA A 119 15.53 1.00 -11.96
CA ALA A 119 16.69 1.60 -12.60
C ALA A 119 16.33 2.86 -13.42
N ASP A 120 15.18 2.90 -14.06
CA ASP A 120 14.70 4.07 -14.81
C ASP A 120 14.23 5.17 -13.85
N HIS A 121 13.52 4.81 -12.76
CA HIS A 121 13.09 5.74 -11.72
C HIS A 121 14.29 6.44 -11.04
N GLN A 122 15.41 5.74 -10.80
CA GLN A 122 16.64 6.35 -10.28
C GLN A 122 17.18 7.48 -11.18
N LYS A 123 16.82 7.47 -12.46
CA LYS A 123 17.18 8.50 -13.44
C LYS A 123 16.08 9.55 -13.64
N GLY A 124 14.98 9.45 -12.91
CA GLY A 124 13.81 10.32 -13.06
C GLY A 124 13.04 10.12 -14.35
N LEU A 125 13.15 8.92 -14.98
CA LEU A 125 12.48 8.59 -16.24
C LEU A 125 11.11 7.97 -15.96
N CYS A 126 10.08 8.52 -16.60
CA CYS A 126 8.73 7.94 -16.62
C CYS A 126 8.61 7.04 -17.86
N THR A 127 9.00 5.78 -17.70
CA THR A 127 8.87 4.76 -18.76
C THR A 127 7.64 3.90 -18.53
N TYR A 128 7.26 3.11 -19.55
CA TYR A 128 6.18 2.13 -19.41
C TYR A 128 6.39 1.22 -18.20
N ASP A 129 7.62 0.75 -17.95
CA ASP A 129 7.92 -0.12 -16.83
C ASP A 129 7.70 0.59 -15.50
N VAL A 130 8.08 1.87 -15.39
CA VAL A 130 7.82 2.71 -14.20
C VAL A 130 6.32 2.87 -13.98
N GLU A 131 5.54 3.17 -15.03
CA GLU A 131 4.08 3.30 -14.93
C GLU A 131 3.43 2.01 -14.42
N GLN A 132 3.81 0.84 -14.98
CA GLN A 132 3.24 -0.45 -14.56
C GLN A 132 3.51 -0.73 -13.08
N VAL A 133 4.71 -0.46 -12.61
CA VAL A 133 5.08 -0.66 -11.19
C VAL A 133 4.38 0.36 -10.28
N VAL A 134 4.31 1.62 -10.67
CA VAL A 134 3.57 2.65 -9.91
C VAL A 134 2.10 2.29 -9.79
N LEU A 135 1.46 1.83 -10.87
CA LEU A 135 0.06 1.41 -10.85
C LEU A 135 -0.16 0.15 -10.00
N ALA A 136 0.79 -0.79 -10.01
CA ALA A 136 0.74 -1.95 -9.12
C ALA A 136 0.78 -1.52 -7.64
N ILE A 137 1.70 -0.61 -7.29
CA ILE A 137 1.85 -0.10 -5.92
C ILE A 137 0.62 0.70 -5.47
N VAL A 138 0.22 1.70 -6.25
CA VAL A 138 -0.78 2.67 -5.81
C VAL A 138 -2.21 2.17 -6.02
N VAL A 139 -2.49 1.52 -7.16
CA VAL A 139 -3.85 1.13 -7.55
C VAL A 139 -4.14 -0.32 -7.20
N THR A 140 -3.37 -1.26 -7.74
CA THR A 140 -3.68 -2.70 -7.59
C THR A 140 -3.61 -3.13 -6.13
N THR A 141 -2.58 -2.71 -5.40
CA THR A 141 -2.44 -2.99 -3.96
C THR A 141 -3.58 -2.37 -3.16
N GLY A 142 -4.02 -1.16 -3.53
CA GLY A 142 -5.18 -0.52 -2.90
C GLY A 142 -6.49 -1.26 -3.14
N ILE A 143 -6.75 -1.72 -4.36
CA ILE A 143 -7.93 -2.53 -4.70
C ILE A 143 -7.90 -3.87 -3.93
N ALA A 144 -6.76 -4.56 -3.94
CA ALA A 144 -6.59 -5.78 -3.18
C ALA A 144 -6.87 -5.54 -1.69
N SER A 145 -6.32 -4.47 -1.12
CA SER A 145 -6.56 -4.08 0.28
C SER A 145 -8.03 -3.88 0.60
N ILE A 146 -8.80 -3.22 -0.27
CA ILE A 146 -10.24 -3.00 -0.07
C ILE A 146 -10.98 -4.34 -0.02
N PHE A 147 -10.74 -5.25 -0.97
CA PHE A 147 -11.39 -6.56 -1.02
C PHE A 147 -10.92 -7.52 0.08
N LEU A 148 -9.72 -7.35 0.59
CA LEU A 148 -9.15 -8.16 1.67
C LEU A 148 -9.50 -7.63 3.07
N THR A 149 -10.21 -6.51 3.16
CA THR A 149 -10.69 -5.93 4.41
C THR A 149 -12.20 -6.05 4.46
N LYS A 150 -12.72 -6.96 5.28
CA LYS A 150 -14.14 -7.16 5.49
C LYS A 150 -14.51 -6.75 6.92
N ASP A 151 -15.62 -6.03 7.06
CA ASP A 151 -16.14 -5.60 8.36
C ASP A 151 -15.10 -4.93 9.28
N CYS A 152 -14.21 -4.12 8.65
CA CYS A 152 -13.08 -3.48 9.33
C CYS A 152 -12.07 -4.47 9.94
N THR A 153 -12.00 -5.69 9.42
CA THR A 153 -11.08 -6.74 9.87
C THR A 153 -9.99 -6.95 8.82
N PRO A 154 -8.71 -6.82 9.18
CA PRO A 154 -7.60 -6.94 8.23
C PRO A 154 -7.12 -8.38 7.99
N ASP A 155 -7.91 -9.40 8.29
CA ASP A 155 -7.50 -10.82 8.37
C ASP A 155 -6.70 -11.34 7.17
N TYR A 156 -7.01 -10.85 5.97
CA TYR A 156 -6.28 -11.23 4.75
C TYR A 156 -5.45 -10.08 4.18
N ASN A 157 -5.59 -8.88 4.74
CA ASN A 157 -4.96 -7.65 4.22
C ASN A 157 -3.59 -7.37 4.84
N SER A 158 -3.38 -7.82 6.08
CA SER A 158 -2.14 -7.66 6.83
C SER A 158 -1.79 -8.98 7.49
N GLY A 159 -0.59 -9.48 7.27
CA GLY A 159 -0.13 -10.74 7.81
C GLY A 159 1.17 -10.58 8.60
N LEU A 160 2.06 -11.55 8.46
CA LEU A 160 3.30 -11.62 9.23
C LEU A 160 4.24 -10.44 8.97
N ALA A 161 4.39 -9.99 7.72
CA ALA A 161 5.29 -8.87 7.39
C ALA A 161 4.85 -7.59 8.10
N HIS A 162 3.56 -7.26 8.04
CA HIS A 162 3.01 -6.10 8.74
C HIS A 162 3.13 -6.22 10.26
N ALA A 163 2.85 -7.41 10.83
CA ALA A 163 2.97 -7.64 12.27
C ALA A 163 4.42 -7.45 12.76
N VAL A 164 5.40 -7.94 12.01
CA VAL A 164 6.82 -7.75 12.30
C VAL A 164 7.19 -6.27 12.24
N PHE A 165 6.80 -5.57 11.16
CA PHE A 165 7.06 -4.14 11.05
C PHE A 165 6.47 -3.35 12.23
N TYR A 166 5.20 -3.55 12.56
CA TYR A 166 4.56 -2.83 13.66
C TYR A 166 5.25 -3.09 15.01
N ALA A 167 5.67 -4.31 15.27
CA ALA A 167 6.45 -4.62 16.47
C ALA A 167 7.80 -3.89 16.48
N LEU A 168 8.45 -3.79 15.32
CA LEU A 168 9.74 -3.13 15.17
C LEU A 168 9.68 -1.59 15.27
N THR A 169 8.51 -0.96 15.12
CA THR A 169 8.37 0.49 15.35
C THR A 169 8.70 0.92 16.78
N SER A 170 8.72 -0.01 17.73
CA SER A 170 9.20 0.24 19.09
C SER A 170 10.71 0.57 19.16
N TYR A 171 11.46 0.26 18.11
CA TYR A 171 12.88 0.60 18.01
C TYR A 171 13.05 1.92 17.26
N PRO A 172 13.60 2.98 17.88
CA PRO A 172 13.71 4.31 17.28
C PRO A 172 14.49 4.35 15.97
N VAL A 173 15.40 3.41 15.73
CA VAL A 173 16.15 3.31 14.48
C VAL A 173 15.26 2.87 13.33
N ILE A 174 14.32 1.99 13.57
CA ILE A 174 13.37 1.52 12.56
C ILE A 174 12.35 2.62 12.29
N GLU A 175 11.68 3.12 13.33
CA GLU A 175 10.66 4.15 13.21
C GLU A 175 11.17 5.40 12.45
N LYS A 176 12.37 5.90 12.80
CA LYS A 176 12.90 7.16 12.24
C LYS A 176 13.63 7.02 10.91
N ARG A 177 14.11 5.83 10.55
CA ARG A 177 15.02 5.66 9.41
C ARG A 177 14.52 4.76 8.32
N HIS A 178 13.50 3.94 8.59
CA HIS A 178 12.99 2.96 7.63
C HIS A 178 11.54 3.22 7.26
N LEU A 179 11.26 3.11 5.97
CA LEU A 179 9.90 3.13 5.47
C LEU A 179 9.26 1.75 5.67
N HIS A 180 7.94 1.73 5.74
CA HIS A 180 7.15 0.52 5.95
C HIS A 180 7.57 -0.67 5.06
N GLY A 181 7.68 -0.46 3.78
CA GLY A 181 8.05 -1.53 2.83
C GLY A 181 9.56 -1.80 2.70
N GLU A 182 10.41 -1.21 3.54
CA GLU A 182 11.85 -1.51 3.60
C GLU A 182 12.18 -2.60 4.63
N VAL A 183 11.26 -2.89 5.54
CA VAL A 183 11.40 -3.83 6.64
C VAL A 183 10.54 -5.06 6.41
#